data_5442bf181f4da27ec0486053583439d4
#
_entry.id   5442bf181f4da27ec0486053583439d4
#
_cell.length_a   1.000
_cell.length_b   1.000
_cell.length_c   1.000
_cell.angle_alpha   90.00
_cell.angle_beta   90.00
_cell.angle_gamma   90.00
#
_symmetry.space_group_name_H-M   'P 1'
#
loop_
_entity.id
_entity.type
_entity.pdbx_description
1 polymer ?
#
loop_
_entity_poly.entity_id
_entity_poly.type
_entity_poly.pdbx_seq_one_letter_code
_entity_poly.pdbx_strand_id
1 'polypeptide(L)'
;PYMGETIVMWLWGGFSVSNATLNRFYTFHFILPFIILFMVIIHLVFLHETGSSNPMGLNSNMFKIPFNPYYSIKDILGFIIMLIILLLICLLNPYVLSDPENFNSANPMITPIHIQPEWYFLFAYAIXR
;
A
#
# COMPACT_ATOMS: atom_id res chain seq x y z
N PRO A 1 2.38 -8.66 -28.68
CA PRO A 1 2.95 -9.03 -29.98
C PRO A 1 3.68 -7.85 -30.62
N TYR A 2 4.73 -8.14 -31.36
CA TYR A 2 5.50 -7.17 -32.14
C TYR A 2 6.35 -6.20 -31.34
N MET A 3 5.88 -5.68 -30.21
CA MET A 3 6.59 -4.61 -29.50
C MET A 3 7.10 -5.04 -28.14
N GLY A 4 6.97 -6.32 -27.78
CA GLY A 4 7.32 -6.75 -26.45
C GLY A 4 8.74 -6.48 -26.06
N GLU A 5 9.67 -6.88 -26.91
CA GLU A 5 11.10 -6.70 -26.60
C GLU A 5 11.46 -5.22 -26.52
N THR A 6 10.89 -4.42 -27.42
CA THR A 6 11.15 -2.98 -27.41
C THR A 6 10.65 -2.35 -26.10
N ILE A 7 9.46 -2.72 -25.67
CA ILE A 7 8.89 -2.18 -24.43
C ILE A 7 9.74 -2.60 -23.24
N VAL A 8 10.20 -3.87 -23.23
CA VAL A 8 11.01 -4.36 -22.13
C VAL A 8 12.32 -3.56 -22.02
N MET A 9 13.00 -3.38 -23.16
CA MET A 9 14.26 -2.63 -23.14
C MET A 9 14.05 -1.18 -22.77
N TRP A 10 12.92 -0.63 -23.20
CA TRP A 10 12.59 0.75 -22.84
C TRP A 10 12.36 0.90 -21.34
N LEU A 11 11.61 -0.04 -20.75
CA LEU A 11 11.36 0.02 -19.32
C LEU A 11 12.62 -0.23 -18.50
N TRP A 12 13.48 -1.14 -18.97
CA TRP A 12 14.74 -1.39 -18.26
C TRP A 12 15.72 -0.21 -18.43
N GLY A 13 15.66 0.47 -19.55
CA GLY A 13 16.63 1.50 -19.86
C GLY A 13 17.95 0.94 -20.37
N GLY A 14 17.91 -0.28 -20.89
CA GLY A 14 19.10 -0.95 -21.42
C GLY A 14 18.77 -2.38 -21.70
N PHE A 15 19.81 -3.22 -21.79
CA PHE A 15 19.64 -4.63 -22.15
C PHE A 15 19.35 -5.51 -20.95
N SER A 16 19.45 -4.99 -19.74
CA SER A 16 19.19 -5.77 -18.54
C SER A 16 18.75 -4.82 -17.44
N VAL A 17 18.19 -5.40 -16.36
CA VAL A 17 17.89 -4.64 -15.18
C VAL A 17 19.19 -4.14 -14.56
N SER A 18 19.28 -2.84 -14.35
CA SER A 18 20.49 -2.20 -13.88
C SER A 18 20.14 -1.06 -12.93
N ASN A 19 21.13 -0.26 -12.60
CA ASN A 19 20.91 0.89 -11.72
C ASN A 19 19.90 1.87 -12.30
N ALA A 20 19.92 2.05 -13.62
CA ALA A 20 18.94 2.94 -14.25
C ALA A 20 17.50 2.44 -14.01
N THR A 21 17.31 1.13 -14.15
CA THR A 21 16.00 0.56 -13.90
C THR A 21 15.57 0.75 -12.46
N LEU A 22 16.47 0.45 -11.53
CA LEU A 22 16.15 0.54 -10.10
C LEU A 22 15.83 1.96 -9.68
N ASN A 23 16.59 2.94 -10.20
CA ASN A 23 16.34 4.33 -9.84
C ASN A 23 14.98 4.82 -10.31
N ARG A 24 14.59 4.47 -11.52
CA ARG A 24 13.29 4.95 -12.02
C ARG A 24 12.14 4.29 -11.28
N PHE A 25 12.26 3.00 -10.93
CA PHE A 25 11.19 2.37 -10.17
C PHE A 25 11.16 2.81 -8.70
N TYR A 26 12.31 3.14 -8.14
CA TYR A 26 12.33 3.72 -6.81
C TYR A 26 11.63 5.08 -6.81
N THR A 27 11.83 5.86 -7.86
CA THR A 27 11.15 7.14 -8.00
C THR A 27 9.63 6.95 -8.01
N PHE A 28 9.15 5.97 -8.77
CA PHE A 28 7.72 5.68 -8.79
C PHE A 28 7.22 5.20 -7.43
N HIS A 29 7.99 4.35 -6.77
CA HIS A 29 7.60 3.83 -5.46
C HIS A 29 7.49 4.97 -4.43
N PHE A 30 8.32 5.99 -4.58
CA PHE A 30 8.28 7.14 -3.68
C PHE A 30 7.04 8.00 -3.93
N ILE A 31 6.72 8.26 -5.20
CA ILE A 31 5.69 9.25 -5.54
C ILE A 31 4.28 8.66 -5.60
N LEU A 32 4.13 7.40 -5.99
CA LEU A 32 2.81 6.82 -6.20
C LEU A 32 1.94 6.81 -4.94
N PRO A 33 2.48 6.57 -3.74
CA PRO A 33 1.62 6.64 -2.55
C PRO A 33 0.95 8.00 -2.36
N PHE A 34 1.64 9.08 -2.70
CA PHE A 34 1.04 10.41 -2.58
C PHE A 34 -0.03 10.63 -3.64
N ILE A 35 0.18 10.07 -4.84
CA ILE A 35 -0.86 10.13 -5.87
C ILE A 35 -2.10 9.34 -5.41
N ILE A 36 -1.89 8.18 -4.81
CA ILE A 36 -3.01 7.39 -4.28
C ILE A 36 -3.74 8.16 -3.18
N LEU A 37 -3.00 8.82 -2.31
CA LEU A 37 -3.63 9.64 -1.27
C LEU A 37 -4.52 10.72 -1.88
N PHE A 38 -4.03 11.38 -2.93
CA PHE A 38 -4.82 12.38 -3.62
C PHE A 38 -6.09 11.78 -4.21
N MET A 39 -5.96 10.59 -4.81
CA MET A 39 -7.11 9.92 -5.40
C MET A 39 -8.12 9.50 -4.32
N VAL A 40 -7.63 9.11 -3.15
CA VAL A 40 -8.52 8.79 -2.03
C VAL A 40 -9.32 10.02 -1.59
N ILE A 41 -8.66 11.17 -1.56
CA ILE A 41 -9.36 12.41 -1.20
C ILE A 41 -10.48 12.70 -2.20
N ILE A 42 -10.19 12.58 -3.49
CA ILE A 42 -11.20 12.78 -4.52
C ILE A 42 -12.33 11.75 -4.36
N HIS A 43 -11.96 10.51 -4.08
CA HIS A 43 -12.94 9.44 -3.89
C HIS A 43 -13.91 9.78 -2.76
N LEU A 44 -13.39 10.32 -1.66
CA LEU A 44 -14.22 10.69 -0.53
C LEU A 44 -15.07 11.93 -0.82
N VAL A 45 -14.57 12.86 -1.62
CA VAL A 45 -15.35 14.01 -2.03
C VAL A 45 -16.57 13.56 -2.83
N PHE A 46 -16.39 12.64 -3.77
CA PHE A 46 -17.52 12.14 -4.55
C PHE A 46 -18.49 11.32 -3.69
N LEU A 47 -17.97 10.56 -2.74
CA LEU A 47 -18.84 9.84 -1.82
C LEU A 47 -19.71 10.81 -1.01
N HIS A 48 -19.12 11.89 -0.59
CA HIS A 48 -19.82 12.83 0.27
C HIS A 48 -20.95 13.58 -0.46
N GLU A 49 -20.93 13.61 -1.79
CA GLU A 49 -22.01 14.26 -2.53
C GLU A 49 -23.36 13.63 -2.25
N THR A 50 -23.42 12.32 -2.19
CA THR A 50 -24.67 11.60 -1.95
C THR A 50 -24.71 10.91 -0.59
N GLY A 51 -23.54 10.73 0.03
CA GLY A 51 -23.44 10.02 1.30
C GLY A 51 -23.56 8.52 1.14
N SER A 52 -23.45 7.83 2.25
CA SER A 52 -23.55 6.39 2.29
C SER A 52 -24.98 5.96 2.62
N SER A 53 -25.30 4.75 2.25
CA SER A 53 -26.55 4.11 2.65
C SER A 53 -26.25 3.04 3.68
N ASN A 54 -27.22 2.22 4.01
CA ASN A 54 -27.04 1.13 4.96
C ASN A 54 -26.95 -0.19 4.23
N PRO A 55 -26.46 -1.25 4.90
CA PRO A 55 -26.30 -2.54 4.23
C PRO A 55 -27.61 -3.15 3.72
N MET A 56 -28.71 -2.80 4.36
CA MET A 56 -30.01 -3.37 3.96
C MET A 56 -30.64 -2.63 2.78
N GLY A 57 -30.10 -1.46 2.42
CA GLY A 57 -30.69 -0.66 1.37
C GLY A 57 -32.04 -0.04 1.71
N LEU A 58 -32.34 0.06 3.00
CA LEU A 58 -33.62 0.58 3.45
C LEU A 58 -33.55 2.10 3.62
N ASN A 59 -34.73 2.73 3.58
CA ASN A 59 -34.83 4.15 3.88
C ASN A 59 -34.53 4.39 5.35
N SER A 60 -33.48 5.15 5.63
CA SER A 60 -33.01 5.36 6.99
C SER A 60 -33.39 6.72 7.57
N ASN A 61 -34.24 7.47 6.88
CA ASN A 61 -34.55 8.83 7.33
C ASN A 61 -35.14 8.89 8.74
N MET A 62 -35.81 7.84 9.16
CA MET A 62 -36.41 7.79 10.49
C MET A 62 -35.44 7.31 11.58
N PHE A 63 -34.21 6.93 11.20
CA PHE A 63 -33.27 6.27 12.11
C PHE A 63 -31.89 6.91 12.03
N LYS A 64 -31.84 8.25 12.05
CA LYS A 64 -30.58 8.97 11.98
C LYS A 64 -30.31 9.69 13.28
N ILE A 65 -29.04 9.79 13.60
CA ILE A 65 -28.59 10.55 14.76
C ILE A 65 -27.56 11.58 14.29
N PRO A 66 -27.29 12.63 15.06
CA PRO A 66 -26.33 13.64 14.63
C PRO A 66 -24.95 13.03 14.43
N PHE A 67 -24.26 13.48 13.39
CA PHE A 67 -22.91 13.03 13.17
C PHE A 67 -21.97 13.50 14.28
N ASN A 68 -22.12 14.74 14.69
CA ASN A 68 -21.37 15.28 15.81
C ASN A 68 -22.29 15.31 17.04
N PRO A 69 -21.92 14.71 18.15
CA PRO A 69 -20.59 14.21 18.50
C PRO A 69 -20.36 12.71 18.25
N TYR A 70 -21.39 11.99 17.82
CA TYR A 70 -21.30 10.52 17.86
C TYR A 70 -20.24 9.97 16.92
N TYR A 71 -20.31 10.33 15.66
CA TYR A 71 -19.37 9.75 14.69
C TYR A 71 -18.12 10.59 14.49
N SER A 72 -18.17 11.85 14.91
CA SER A 72 -16.95 12.63 15.01
C SER A 72 -15.97 11.99 16.00
N ILE A 73 -16.48 11.65 17.18
CA ILE A 73 -15.64 11.03 18.21
C ILE A 73 -15.22 9.63 17.80
N LYS A 74 -16.12 8.88 17.17
CA LYS A 74 -15.78 7.52 16.73
C LYS A 74 -14.69 7.54 15.69
N ASP A 75 -14.72 8.49 14.76
CA ASP A 75 -13.67 8.62 13.77
C ASP A 75 -12.32 8.95 14.41
N ILE A 76 -12.32 9.89 15.36
CA ILE A 76 -11.09 10.23 16.06
C ILE A 76 -10.55 9.03 16.81
N LEU A 77 -11.43 8.27 17.46
CA LEU A 77 -10.99 7.07 18.17
C LEU A 77 -10.35 6.07 17.21
N GLY A 78 -10.93 5.89 16.03
CA GLY A 78 -10.36 5.00 15.05
C GLY A 78 -8.95 5.39 14.63
N PHE A 79 -8.74 6.69 14.35
CA PHE A 79 -7.40 7.16 14.02
C PHE A 79 -6.41 6.93 15.17
N ILE A 80 -6.84 7.22 16.40
CA ILE A 80 -5.95 7.05 17.55
C ILE A 80 -5.57 5.59 17.73
N ILE A 81 -6.54 4.67 17.62
CA ILE A 81 -6.25 3.25 17.78
C ILE A 81 -5.25 2.77 16.74
N MET A 82 -5.45 3.15 15.48
CA MET A 82 -4.54 2.71 14.43
C MET A 82 -3.15 3.30 14.61
N LEU A 83 -3.06 4.56 15.02
CA LEU A 83 -1.77 5.17 15.29
C LEU A 83 -1.06 4.51 16.46
N ILE A 84 -1.80 4.13 17.51
CA ILE A 84 -1.19 3.44 18.63
C ILE A 84 -0.59 2.12 18.17
N ILE A 85 -1.32 1.34 17.37
CA ILE A 85 -0.80 0.07 16.87
C ILE A 85 0.46 0.28 16.06
N LEU A 86 0.43 1.25 15.15
CA LEU A 86 1.60 1.56 14.34
C LEU A 86 2.80 1.94 15.19
N LEU A 87 2.60 2.86 16.14
CA LEU A 87 3.71 3.34 16.96
C LEU A 87 4.24 2.27 17.89
N LEU A 88 3.37 1.40 18.43
CA LEU A 88 3.84 0.32 19.27
C LEU A 88 4.79 -0.59 18.50
N ILE A 89 4.42 -0.96 17.27
CA ILE A 89 5.29 -1.82 16.48
C ILE A 89 6.57 -1.09 16.10
N CYS A 90 6.46 0.15 15.64
CA CYS A 90 7.64 0.87 15.15
C CYS A 90 8.63 1.19 16.26
N LEU A 91 8.14 1.47 17.47
CA LEU A 91 9.02 1.91 18.54
C LEU A 91 9.51 0.76 19.41
N LEU A 92 8.73 -0.29 19.58
CA LEU A 92 9.11 -1.39 20.46
C LEU A 92 9.75 -2.55 19.71
N ASN A 93 9.29 -2.88 18.53
CA ASN A 93 9.81 -4.00 17.76
C ASN A 93 9.89 -3.64 16.28
N PRO A 94 10.78 -2.71 15.89
CA PRO A 94 10.76 -2.21 14.51
C PRO A 94 11.10 -3.25 13.46
N TYR A 95 11.76 -4.34 13.84
CA TYR A 95 12.19 -5.35 12.88
C TYR A 95 11.33 -6.61 12.87
N VAL A 96 10.25 -6.63 13.64
CA VAL A 96 9.46 -7.85 13.75
C VAL A 96 8.82 -8.26 12.42
N LEU A 97 8.50 -7.29 11.59
CA LEU A 97 7.87 -7.57 10.28
C LEU A 97 8.83 -7.45 9.11
N SER A 98 10.13 -7.29 9.39
CA SER A 98 11.12 -7.09 8.34
C SER A 98 11.80 -8.40 7.99
N ASP A 99 12.70 -8.33 7.01
CA ASP A 99 13.44 -9.48 6.53
C ASP A 99 14.91 -9.27 6.91
N PRO A 100 15.56 -10.26 7.54
CA PRO A 100 16.97 -10.11 7.92
C PRO A 100 17.91 -9.93 6.74
N GLU A 101 17.54 -10.35 5.54
CA GLU A 101 18.39 -10.15 4.37
C GLU A 101 18.64 -8.67 4.11
N ASN A 102 17.74 -7.81 4.55
CA ASN A 102 17.88 -6.38 4.32
C ASN A 102 19.01 -5.74 5.14
N PHE A 103 19.60 -6.48 6.08
CA PHE A 103 20.79 -6.00 6.79
C PHE A 103 22.08 -6.20 6.00
N ASN A 104 22.05 -7.00 4.94
CA ASN A 104 23.24 -7.24 4.12
C ASN A 104 23.32 -6.20 3.02
N SER A 105 24.54 -5.79 2.67
CA SER A 105 24.75 -4.88 1.57
C SER A 105 24.31 -5.53 0.26
N ALA A 106 23.69 -4.75 -0.62
CA ALA A 106 23.25 -5.26 -1.90
C ALA A 106 24.44 -5.60 -2.76
N ASN A 107 24.41 -6.79 -3.37
CA ASN A 107 25.47 -7.24 -4.26
C ASN A 107 24.81 -7.91 -5.47
N PRO A 108 24.86 -7.26 -6.65
CA PRO A 108 24.18 -7.83 -7.81
C PRO A 108 24.84 -9.11 -8.35
N MET A 109 26.04 -9.43 -7.87
CA MET A 109 26.76 -10.61 -8.32
C MET A 109 26.45 -11.83 -7.49
N ILE A 110 25.80 -11.69 -6.36
CA ILE A 110 25.53 -12.80 -5.46
C ILE A 110 24.03 -12.88 -5.18
N THR A 111 23.47 -14.06 -5.44
CA THR A 111 22.07 -14.31 -5.18
C THR A 111 21.91 -14.82 -3.75
N PRO A 112 20.96 -14.29 -2.98
CA PRO A 112 20.73 -14.84 -1.63
C PRO A 112 20.35 -16.31 -1.70
N ILE A 113 20.69 -17.04 -0.64
CA ILE A 113 20.44 -18.46 -0.58
C ILE A 113 18.94 -18.76 -0.61
N HIS A 114 18.17 -17.98 0.14
CA HIS A 114 16.73 -18.17 0.25
C HIS A 114 16.02 -16.94 -0.30
N ILE A 115 15.27 -17.13 -1.37
CA ILE A 115 14.53 -16.04 -2.02
C ILE A 115 13.06 -16.36 -1.95
N GLN A 116 12.29 -15.39 -1.44
CA GLN A 116 10.84 -15.50 -1.40
C GLN A 116 10.24 -14.10 -1.39
N PRO A 117 8.99 -13.98 -1.75
CA PRO A 117 8.31 -12.68 -1.62
C PRO A 117 8.20 -12.23 -0.18
N GLU A 118 7.89 -10.95 0.01
CA GLU A 118 7.60 -10.45 1.35
C GLU A 118 6.43 -11.19 1.98
N TRP A 119 6.40 -11.22 3.31
CA TRP A 119 5.41 -12.03 4.02
C TRP A 119 3.98 -11.67 3.60
N TYR A 120 3.72 -10.43 3.27
CA TYR A 120 2.35 -10.02 2.93
C TYR A 120 1.91 -10.51 1.56
N PHE A 121 2.83 -11.07 0.77
CA PHE A 121 2.50 -11.70 -0.51
C PHE A 121 2.54 -13.23 -0.45
N LEU A 122 2.91 -13.82 0.70
CA LEU A 122 3.11 -15.25 0.74
C LEU A 122 1.83 -16.04 0.50
N PHE A 123 0.69 -15.52 0.93
CA PHE A 123 -0.56 -16.21 0.67
C PHE A 123 -0.84 -16.31 -0.83
N ALA A 124 -0.58 -15.25 -1.57
CA ALA A 124 -0.77 -15.27 -3.02
C ALA A 124 0.27 -16.16 -3.71
N TYR A 125 1.48 -16.15 -3.18
CA TYR A 125 2.53 -17.00 -3.70
C TYR A 125 2.17 -18.49 -3.54
N ALA A 126 1.60 -18.87 -2.41
CA ALA A 126 1.16 -20.23 -2.18
C ALA A 126 0.03 -20.66 -3.11
N ILE A 127 -0.83 -19.80 -3.41
CA ILE A 127 -1.94 -20.08 -4.33
C ILE A 127 -1.43 -20.24 -5.76
N UNK A 128 -0.68 -19.40 -6.07
CA UNK A 128 -0.24 -19.31 -7.31
C UNK A 128 0.72 -20.32 -7.67
N ARG A 129 1.12 -20.96 -6.84
CA ARG A 129 2.25 -21.85 -7.01
C ARG A 129 1.92 -23.30 -7.43
#